data_93c3845c998f1ca55cfbd7914881b87c
#
_entry.id   93c3845c998f1ca55cfbd7914881b87c
#
_cell.length_a   1.000
_cell.length_b   1.000
_cell.length_c   1.000
_cell.angle_alpha   90.00
_cell.angle_beta   90.00
_cell.angle_gamma   90.00
#
_symmetry.space_group_name_H-M   'P 1'
#
loop_
_entity.id
_entity.type
_entity.pdbx_description
1 polymer ?
#
loop_
_entity_poly.entity_id
_entity_poly.type
_entity_poly.pdbx_seq_one_letter_code
_entity_poly.pdbx_strand_id
1 'polypeptide(L)'
;MSDSREDAQAINKAMNAGKTYFKEKYDLNVEFTRHKFNPPDLGTDVGLFGHLTEDPDTEVFLLINYETLDVVTASVPKELIKK
;
A
#
# COMPACT_ATOMS: atom_id res chain seq x y z
N MET A 1 5.40 1.74 24.22
CA MET A 1 6.03 1.52 24.17
C MET A 1 6.60 0.95 23.06
N SER A 2 6.78 0.11 22.73
CA SER A 2 7.38 -0.46 21.62
C SER A 2 6.60 -0.31 20.39
N ASP A 3 5.52 0.28 20.52
CA ASP A 3 4.62 0.29 19.42
C ASP A 3 5.08 1.09 18.23
N SER A 4 5.70 2.21 18.44
CA SER A 4 6.07 3.00 17.28
C SER A 4 7.14 2.30 16.46
N ARG A 5 8.00 1.51 17.11
CA ARG A 5 9.00 0.80 16.37
C ARG A 5 8.38 -0.32 15.56
N GLU A 6 7.44 -1.04 16.16
CA GLU A 6 6.77 -2.10 15.46
C GLU A 6 5.94 -1.54 14.31
N ASP A 7 5.31 -0.39 14.55
CA ASP A 7 4.52 0.21 13.49
C ASP A 7 5.39 0.61 12.32
N ALA A 8 6.58 1.14 12.59
CA ALA A 8 7.47 1.54 11.51
C ALA A 8 7.89 0.34 10.68
N GLN A 9 8.18 -0.78 11.34
CA GLN A 9 8.57 -1.97 10.61
C GLN A 9 7.41 -2.52 9.80
N ALA A 10 6.21 -2.52 10.38
CA ALA A 10 5.05 -3.00 9.68
C ALA A 10 4.76 -2.13 8.47
N ILE A 11 4.88 -0.82 8.63
CA ILE A 11 4.64 0.09 7.52
C ILE A 11 5.66 -0.14 6.42
N ASN A 12 6.93 -0.28 6.78
CA ASN A 12 7.97 -0.48 5.79
C ASN A 12 7.74 -1.77 5.00
N LYS A 13 7.40 -2.85 5.70
CA LYS A 13 7.14 -4.10 5.03
C LYS A 13 5.92 -3.99 4.14
N ALA A 14 4.87 -3.34 4.61
CA ALA A 14 3.66 -3.19 3.82
C ALA A 14 3.92 -2.35 2.59
N MET A 15 4.69 -1.28 2.73
CA MET A 15 5.00 -0.43 1.59
C MET A 15 5.82 -1.18 0.55
N ASN A 16 6.80 -1.95 1.00
CA ASN A 16 7.61 -2.72 0.06
C ASN A 16 6.76 -3.76 -0.65
N ALA A 17 5.89 -4.44 0.08
CA ALA A 17 5.03 -5.43 -0.54
C ALA A 17 4.08 -4.78 -1.52
N GLY A 18 3.57 -3.59 -1.18
CA GLY A 18 2.67 -2.88 -2.06
C GLY A 18 3.34 -2.42 -3.33
N LYS A 19 4.56 -1.92 -3.21
CA LYS A 19 5.30 -1.51 -4.39
C LYS A 19 5.54 -2.69 -5.31
N THR A 20 5.91 -3.83 -4.73
CA THR A 20 6.13 -5.03 -5.51
C THR A 20 4.83 -5.47 -6.17
N TYR A 21 3.72 -5.40 -5.44
CA TYR A 21 2.44 -5.79 -5.99
C TYR A 21 2.09 -4.97 -7.23
N PHE A 22 2.21 -3.64 -7.13
CA PHE A 22 1.88 -2.79 -8.27
C PHE A 22 2.86 -3.01 -9.43
N LYS A 23 4.12 -3.25 -9.11
CA LYS A 23 5.09 -3.48 -10.16
C LYS A 23 4.82 -4.77 -10.90
N GLU A 24 4.50 -5.83 -10.19
CA GLU A 24 4.31 -7.12 -10.82
C GLU A 24 2.95 -7.25 -11.47
N LYS A 25 1.92 -6.66 -10.87
CA LYS A 25 0.60 -6.79 -11.42
C LYS A 25 0.32 -5.81 -12.52
N TYR A 26 0.80 -4.59 -12.38
CA TYR A 26 0.44 -3.53 -13.30
C TYR A 26 1.64 -2.90 -13.98
N ASP A 27 2.84 -3.33 -13.62
CA ASP A 27 4.07 -2.74 -14.17
C ASP A 27 4.12 -1.26 -13.88
N LEU A 28 3.74 -0.88 -12.67
CA LEU A 28 3.71 0.51 -12.24
C LEU A 28 4.67 0.72 -11.10
N ASN A 29 5.33 1.86 -11.11
CA ASN A 29 6.17 2.28 -10.00
C ASN A 29 5.38 3.27 -9.18
N VAL A 30 5.20 2.99 -7.90
CA VAL A 30 4.41 3.85 -7.03
C VAL A 30 5.23 4.26 -5.84
N GLU A 31 4.82 5.37 -5.25
CA GLU A 31 5.45 5.85 -4.04
C GLU A 31 4.33 6.14 -3.05
N PHE A 32 4.41 5.53 -1.87
CA PHE A 32 3.39 5.73 -0.85
C PHE A 32 3.84 6.85 0.06
N THR A 33 2.96 7.83 0.26
CA THR A 33 3.29 9.00 1.06
C THR A 33 2.50 9.06 2.36
N ARG A 34 1.42 8.30 2.47
CA ARG A 34 0.59 8.31 3.67
C ARG A 34 0.10 6.90 3.96
N HIS A 35 -0.27 6.69 5.20
CA HIS A 35 -0.80 5.40 5.59
C HIS A 35 -1.83 5.62 6.69
N LYS A 36 -2.70 4.64 6.86
CA LYS A 36 -3.70 4.67 7.90
C LYS A 36 -3.99 3.24 8.34
N PHE A 37 -3.76 2.97 9.62
CA PHE A 37 -4.07 1.65 10.16
C PHE A 37 -5.55 1.54 10.47
N ASN A 38 -6.12 0.40 10.20
CA ASN A 38 -7.47 0.11 10.65
C ASN A 38 -7.45 -0.17 12.13
N PRO A 39 -8.55 0.11 12.83
CA PRO A 39 -8.62 -0.26 14.24
C PRO A 39 -8.45 -1.77 14.41
N PRO A 40 -7.89 -2.19 15.53
CA PRO A 40 -7.67 -3.63 15.73
C PRO A 40 -8.95 -4.45 15.67
N ASP A 41 -10.08 -3.85 16.01
CA ASP A 41 -11.34 -4.56 15.93
C ASP A 41 -11.69 -4.96 14.52
N LEU A 42 -11.22 -4.23 13.55
CA LEU A 42 -11.56 -4.47 12.17
C LEU A 42 -10.52 -5.28 11.42
N GLY A 43 -9.43 -5.63 12.08
CA GLY A 43 -8.42 -6.44 11.44
C GLY A 43 -7.05 -5.82 11.51
N THR A 44 -6.10 -6.44 10.85
CA THR A 44 -4.72 -5.99 10.88
C THR A 44 -4.31 -5.42 9.52
N ASP A 45 -5.17 -4.62 8.94
CA ASP A 45 -4.92 -4.04 7.63
C ASP A 45 -4.43 -2.61 7.76
N VAL A 46 -3.66 -2.18 6.81
CA VAL A 46 -3.22 -0.79 6.73
C VAL A 46 -3.49 -0.29 5.32
N GLY A 47 -4.04 0.91 5.23
CA GLY A 47 -4.27 1.55 3.94
C GLY A 47 -3.07 2.40 3.59
N LEU A 48 -2.58 2.23 2.38
CA LEU A 48 -1.43 2.98 1.88
C LEU A 48 -1.91 3.89 0.77
N PHE A 49 -1.55 5.15 0.86
CA PHE A 49 -1.95 6.16 -0.11
C PHE A 49 -0.71 6.69 -0.79
N GLY A 50 -0.75 6.76 -2.09
CA GLY A 50 0.40 7.25 -2.81
C GLY A 50 0.06 7.64 -4.23
N HIS A 51 1.07 7.69 -5.06
CA HIS A 51 0.92 8.12 -6.44
C HIS A 51 1.98 7.42 -7.27
N LEU A 52 1.84 7.53 -8.58
CA LEU A 52 2.87 7.00 -9.47
C LEU A 52 4.10 7.88 -9.41
N THR A 53 5.26 7.27 -9.41
CA THR A 53 6.48 8.05 -9.38
C THR A 53 6.64 8.87 -10.64
N GLU A 54 6.10 8.41 -11.75
CA GLU A 54 6.21 9.13 -13.01
C GLU A 54 5.11 10.16 -13.18
N ASP A 55 4.03 10.03 -12.43
CA ASP A 55 2.89 10.92 -12.59
C ASP A 55 2.30 11.20 -11.22
N PRO A 56 2.80 12.20 -10.51
CA PRO A 56 2.32 12.46 -9.15
C PRO A 56 0.85 12.83 -9.06
N ASP A 57 0.25 13.23 -10.18
CA ASP A 57 -1.18 13.53 -10.16
C ASP A 57 -2.04 12.27 -10.16
N THR A 58 -1.45 11.13 -10.48
CA THR A 58 -2.20 9.89 -10.52
C THR A 58 -2.08 9.19 -9.18
N GLU A 59 -3.16 9.14 -8.44
CA GLU A 59 -3.15 8.59 -7.10
C GLU A 59 -3.51 7.13 -7.11
N VAL A 60 -2.92 6.39 -6.19
CA VAL A 60 -3.21 4.97 -6.03
C VAL A 60 -3.47 4.70 -4.56
N PHE A 61 -4.18 3.61 -4.29
CA PHE A 61 -4.51 3.21 -2.94
C PHE A 61 -4.35 1.70 -2.82
N LEU A 62 -3.85 1.27 -1.68
CA LEU A 62 -3.66 -0.15 -1.44
C LEU A 62 -4.03 -0.46 0.00
N LEU A 63 -4.87 -1.46 0.19
CA LEU A 63 -5.17 -1.97 1.52
C LEU A 63 -4.49 -3.32 1.64
N ILE A 64 -3.60 -3.45 2.59
CA ILE A 64 -2.78 -4.64 2.71
C ILE A 64 -2.76 -5.07 4.17
N ASN A 65 -2.74 -6.36 4.39
CA ASN A 65 -2.62 -6.90 5.74
C ASN A 65 -1.14 -6.87 6.12
N TYR A 66 -0.83 -6.13 7.20
CA TYR A 66 0.57 -5.94 7.54
C TYR A 66 1.16 -7.12 8.30
N GLU A 67 0.35 -8.09 8.69
CA GLU A 67 0.88 -9.29 9.32
C GLU A 67 1.22 -10.36 8.31
N THR A 68 0.39 -10.52 7.29
CA THR A 68 0.62 -11.56 6.30
C THR A 68 1.16 -10.99 5.01
N LEU A 69 1.03 -9.67 4.83
CA LEU A 69 1.42 -8.96 3.61
C LEU A 69 0.56 -9.36 2.42
N ASP A 70 -0.66 -9.80 2.70
CA ASP A 70 -1.61 -10.09 1.64
C ASP A 70 -2.34 -8.82 1.26
N VAL A 71 -2.50 -8.59 -0.02
CA VAL A 71 -3.23 -7.42 -0.51
C VAL A 71 -4.71 -7.71 -0.44
N VAL A 72 -5.43 -6.85 0.28
CA VAL A 72 -6.87 -6.97 0.40
C VAL A 72 -7.57 -6.26 -0.75
N THR A 73 -7.12 -5.05 -1.05
CA THR A 73 -7.74 -4.24 -2.09
C THR A 73 -6.68 -3.32 -2.67
N ALA A 74 -6.75 -3.11 -3.96
CA ALA A 74 -5.87 -2.16 -4.62
C ALA A 74 -6.72 -1.33 -5.57
N SER A 75 -6.43 -0.05 -5.64
CA SER A 75 -7.21 0.86 -6.47
C SER A 75 -6.26 1.66 -7.35
N VAL A 76 -6.46 1.56 -8.64
CA VAL A 76 -5.69 2.35 -9.60
C VAL A 76 -6.68 2.91 -10.60
N PRO A 77 -6.34 4.02 -11.25
CA PRO A 77 -7.21 4.55 -12.30
C PRO A 77 -7.37 3.53 -13.42
N LYS A 78 -8.56 3.50 -13.98
CA LYS A 78 -8.86 2.54 -15.02
C LYS A 78 -7.93 2.66 -16.20
N GLU A 79 -7.51 3.86 -16.48
CA GLU A 79 -6.66 4.06 -17.63
C GLU A 79 -5.33 3.36 -17.51
N LEU A 80 -4.94 2.98 -16.31
CA LEU A 80 -3.67 2.31 -16.10
C LEU A 80 -3.79 0.80 -16.14
N ILE A 81 -5.00 0.29 -16.15
CA ILE A 81 -5.20 -1.15 -16.20
C ILE A 81 -5.11 -1.58 -17.64
N LYS A 82 -4.01 -2.21 -17.95
CA LYS A 82 -3.89 -2.64 -19.29
C LYS A 82 -4.50 -3.92 -19.45
N LYS A 83 -5.12 -4.28 -19.99
CA LYS A 83 -5.65 -5.44 -20.06
C LYS A 83 -5.96 -5.96 -20.72
#